data_16ce1efb536f0da0b4ed85d893636bf1
#
_entry.id   16ce1efb536f0da0b4ed85d893636bf1
#
_cell.length_a   1.000
_cell.length_b   1.000
_cell.length_c   1.000
_cell.angle_alpha   90.00
_cell.angle_beta   90.00
_cell.angle_gamma   90.00
#
_symmetry.space_group_name_H-M   'P 1'
#
loop_
_entity.id
_entity.type
_entity.pdbx_description
1 polymer ?
#
loop_
_entity_poly.entity_id
_entity_poly.type
_entity_poly.pdbx_seq_one_letter_code
_entity_poly.pdbx_strand_id
1 'polypeptide(L)'
;TNQLVRNPNGFYNGYSQHIEDSEFRSILNIVHENLTTYRDECYPFLQTVYCDWGMESTFNLQKYKPGQSYNAEHMEHGNDANSCLRLLGWMVYLNDINDGGETCWPQQKFKKSARKGDLLIWPAGWTHSHYGVVSNTEYKYIATGWYSFNRLISHEERWEMEGKAVPE
;
A
#
# COMPACT_ATOMS: atom_id res chain seq x y z
N THR A 1 -19.28 -2.85 -1.28
CA THR A 1 -19.70 -3.02 0.11
C THR A 1 -18.89 -2.10 0.99
N ASN A 2 -19.54 -1.08 1.59
CA ASN A 2 -18.91 -0.18 2.54
C ASN A 2 -18.52 -0.98 3.79
N GLN A 3 -17.23 -1.21 3.98
CA GLN A 3 -16.73 -1.80 5.22
C GLN A 3 -16.24 -0.72 6.16
N LEU A 4 -16.74 -0.76 7.40
CA LEU A 4 -16.15 -0.02 8.51
C LEU A 4 -14.80 -0.68 8.83
N VAL A 5 -13.70 0.03 8.63
CA VAL A 5 -12.40 -0.48 9.01
C VAL A 5 -12.29 -0.42 10.53
N ARG A 6 -12.23 -1.56 11.23
CA ARG A 6 -12.04 -1.69 12.65
C ARG A 6 -10.58 -1.86 13.01
N ASN A 7 -10.08 -0.94 13.82
CA ASN A 7 -8.85 -1.11 14.55
C ASN A 7 -9.11 -1.97 15.80
N PRO A 8 -8.33 -3.03 16.07
CA PRO A 8 -8.49 -3.88 17.26
C PRO A 8 -8.47 -3.12 18.58
N ASN A 9 -7.88 -1.95 18.62
CA ASN A 9 -7.77 -1.11 19.82
C ASN A 9 -8.91 -0.08 19.97
N GLY A 10 -9.97 -0.17 19.17
CA GLY A 10 -11.17 0.64 19.32
C GLY A 10 -11.06 2.09 18.84
N PHE A 11 -9.91 2.51 18.32
CA PHE A 11 -9.74 3.83 17.74
C PHE A 11 -9.98 3.76 16.24
N TYR A 12 -10.88 4.56 15.77
CA TYR A 12 -11.31 4.45 14.40
C TYR A 12 -11.52 5.79 13.81
N ASN A 13 -11.73 5.90 12.63
CA ASN A 13 -12.33 5.11 11.64
C ASN A 13 -12.55 5.91 10.40
N GLY A 14 -12.23 5.34 9.31
CA GLY A 14 -12.68 5.78 8.01
C GLY A 14 -13.69 4.79 7.45
N TYR A 15 -14.41 5.20 6.42
CA TYR A 15 -15.07 4.28 5.51
C TYR A 15 -14.05 3.88 4.46
N SER A 16 -13.87 2.57 4.28
CA SER A 16 -13.12 2.03 3.16
C SER A 16 -14.09 1.37 2.19
N GLN A 17 -13.94 1.69 0.93
CA GLN A 17 -14.64 1.05 -0.16
C GLN A 17 -13.61 0.42 -1.09
N HIS A 18 -13.74 -0.89 -1.34
CA HIS A 18 -13.00 -1.56 -2.38
C HIS A 18 -13.61 -1.19 -3.74
N ILE A 19 -12.79 -0.66 -4.62
CA ILE A 19 -13.16 -0.22 -5.96
C ILE A 19 -12.38 -1.08 -6.95
N GLU A 20 -13.05 -1.56 -7.97
CA GLU A 20 -12.41 -2.23 -9.09
C GLU A 20 -11.69 -1.22 -9.99
N ASP A 21 -10.62 -1.64 -10.62
CA ASP A 21 -9.73 -0.79 -11.42
C ASP A 21 -10.44 -0.10 -12.60
N SER A 22 -11.53 -0.69 -13.11
CA SER A 22 -12.32 -0.15 -14.21
C SER A 22 -12.90 1.24 -13.93
N GLU A 23 -13.22 1.55 -12.66
CA GLU A 23 -13.85 2.83 -12.28
C GLU A 23 -12.81 3.95 -12.08
N PHE A 24 -11.55 3.58 -11.76
CA PHE A 24 -10.50 4.55 -11.43
C PHE A 24 -9.19 4.28 -12.19
N ARG A 25 -9.29 3.76 -13.38
CA ARG A 25 -8.15 3.36 -14.23
C ARG A 25 -7.11 4.47 -14.40
N SER A 26 -7.54 5.73 -14.48
CA SER A 26 -6.60 6.85 -14.61
C SER A 26 -5.69 7.02 -13.39
N ILE A 27 -6.22 6.83 -12.18
CA ILE A 27 -5.41 6.87 -10.95
C ILE A 27 -4.44 5.69 -10.95
N LEU A 28 -4.91 4.50 -11.27
CA LEU A 28 -4.10 3.28 -11.29
C LEU A 28 -2.98 3.35 -12.33
N ASN A 29 -3.24 3.94 -13.50
CA ASN A 29 -2.21 4.15 -14.53
C ASN A 29 -1.10 5.09 -14.02
N ILE A 30 -1.46 6.21 -13.40
CA ILE A 30 -0.49 7.14 -12.81
C ILE A 30 0.34 6.45 -11.72
N VAL A 31 -0.30 5.68 -10.85
CA VAL A 31 0.39 4.91 -9.80
C VAL A 31 1.34 3.90 -10.43
N HIS A 32 0.91 3.19 -11.48
CA HIS A 32 1.72 2.19 -12.16
C HIS A 32 2.93 2.80 -12.88
N GLU A 33 2.76 3.91 -13.58
CA GLU A 33 3.86 4.65 -14.23
C GLU A 33 4.92 5.09 -13.21
N ASN A 34 4.48 5.66 -12.10
CA ASN A 34 5.40 6.09 -11.03
C ASN A 34 6.06 4.91 -10.32
N LEU A 35 5.37 3.78 -10.17
CA LEU A 35 5.99 2.56 -9.65
C LEU A 35 7.08 2.05 -10.58
N THR A 36 6.84 2.05 -11.89
CA THR A 36 7.85 1.63 -12.86
C THR A 36 9.12 2.45 -12.72
N THR A 37 8.99 3.78 -12.61
CA THR A 37 10.10 4.69 -12.33
C THR A 37 10.79 4.36 -11.00
N TYR A 38 10.03 4.18 -9.92
CA TYR A 38 10.55 3.82 -8.60
C TYR A 38 11.33 2.49 -8.63
N ARG A 39 10.79 1.48 -9.30
CA ARG A 39 11.47 0.19 -9.47
C ARG A 39 12.77 0.33 -10.27
N ASP A 40 12.70 0.98 -11.42
CA ASP A 40 13.80 0.99 -12.39
C ASP A 40 14.93 1.90 -11.94
N GLU A 41 14.63 3.00 -11.28
CA GLU A 41 15.64 3.97 -10.83
C GLU A 41 16.17 3.69 -9.42
N CYS A 42 15.30 3.29 -8.49
CA CYS A 42 15.69 3.10 -7.08
C CYS A 42 16.04 1.65 -6.74
N TYR A 43 15.37 0.69 -7.38
CA TYR A 43 15.51 -0.74 -7.05
C TYR A 43 15.59 -1.63 -8.29
N PRO A 44 16.57 -1.42 -9.17
CA PRO A 44 16.66 -2.15 -10.45
C PRO A 44 16.77 -3.67 -10.28
N PHE A 45 17.23 -4.17 -9.12
CA PHE A 45 17.27 -5.60 -8.84
C PHE A 45 15.87 -6.25 -8.82
N LEU A 46 14.79 -5.48 -8.61
CA LEU A 46 13.43 -6.00 -8.64
C LEU A 46 13.02 -6.50 -10.03
N GLN A 47 13.72 -6.08 -11.09
CA GLN A 47 13.51 -6.62 -12.43
C GLN A 47 14.00 -8.07 -12.56
N THR A 48 14.83 -8.54 -11.63
CA THR A 48 15.35 -9.92 -11.61
C THR A 48 14.55 -10.84 -10.69
N VAL A 49 13.45 -10.38 -10.13
CA VAL A 49 12.56 -11.19 -9.29
C VAL A 49 11.82 -12.19 -10.18
N TYR A 50 11.99 -13.48 -9.90
CA TYR A 50 11.53 -14.58 -10.74
C TYR A 50 10.01 -14.78 -10.81
N CYS A 51 9.26 -14.12 -9.96
CA CYS A 51 7.80 -14.23 -9.94
C CYS A 51 7.15 -12.98 -10.49
N ASP A 52 6.10 -13.19 -11.25
CA ASP A 52 5.23 -12.09 -11.65
C ASP A 52 4.63 -11.40 -10.44
N TRP A 53 4.73 -10.11 -10.42
CA TRP A 53 4.11 -9.25 -9.43
C TRP A 53 3.47 -8.04 -10.09
N GLY A 54 2.44 -7.50 -9.49
CA GLY A 54 1.69 -6.42 -10.09
C GLY A 54 0.81 -5.71 -9.08
N MET A 55 0.12 -4.70 -9.57
CA MET A 55 -0.88 -3.98 -8.78
C MET A 55 -2.08 -4.90 -8.52
N GLU A 56 -2.56 -4.95 -7.28
CA GLU A 56 -3.81 -5.61 -6.96
C GLU A 56 -4.97 -4.97 -7.75
N SER A 57 -5.92 -5.79 -8.21
CA SER A 57 -7.05 -5.33 -9.03
C SER A 57 -8.03 -4.45 -8.25
N THR A 58 -7.92 -4.42 -6.94
CA THR A 58 -8.76 -3.61 -6.07
C THR A 58 -7.92 -2.68 -5.21
N PHE A 59 -8.47 -1.53 -4.88
CA PHE A 59 -7.88 -0.58 -3.95
C PHE A 59 -8.95 0.05 -3.05
N ASN A 60 -8.53 0.75 -2.03
CA ASN A 60 -9.42 1.38 -1.06
C ASN A 60 -9.53 2.88 -1.32
N LEU A 61 -10.74 3.40 -1.38
CA LEU A 61 -11.02 4.80 -1.12
C LEU A 61 -11.39 4.96 0.36
N GLN A 62 -10.63 5.78 1.06
CA GLN A 62 -10.80 5.97 2.50
C GLN A 62 -11.15 7.41 2.81
N LYS A 63 -12.17 7.58 3.66
CA LYS A 63 -12.60 8.86 4.19
C LYS A 63 -12.51 8.85 5.71
N TYR A 64 -11.76 9.78 6.25
CA TYR A 64 -11.66 10.03 7.69
C TYR A 64 -12.30 11.37 8.02
N LYS A 65 -13.18 11.37 9.02
CA LYS A 65 -13.76 12.59 9.59
C LYS A 65 -12.78 13.25 10.56
N PRO A 66 -12.96 14.53 10.90
CA PRO A 66 -12.25 15.13 12.03
C PRO A 66 -12.26 14.21 13.27
N GLY A 67 -11.11 14.04 13.89
CA GLY A 67 -10.92 13.13 15.02
C GLY A 67 -10.68 11.65 14.64
N GLN A 68 -10.64 11.31 13.35
CA GLN A 68 -10.43 9.94 12.87
C GLN A 68 -9.13 9.80 12.10
N SER A 69 -8.47 8.66 12.24
CA SER A 69 -7.36 8.23 11.39
C SER A 69 -7.09 6.73 11.58
N TYR A 70 -6.30 6.15 10.72
CA TYR A 70 -5.68 4.85 11.00
C TYR A 70 -4.40 5.11 11.80
N ASN A 71 -4.54 5.31 13.11
CA ASN A 71 -3.47 5.77 14.01
C ASN A 71 -2.71 4.63 14.71
N ALA A 72 -3.08 3.38 14.48
CA ALA A 72 -2.29 2.24 14.92
C ALA A 72 -1.09 2.07 13.98
N GLU A 73 0.11 1.97 14.55
CA GLU A 73 1.28 1.60 13.78
C GLU A 73 1.11 0.19 13.20
N HIS A 74 1.29 0.04 11.88
CA HIS A 74 1.09 -1.20 11.15
C HIS A 74 2.01 -1.30 9.96
N MET A 75 2.10 -2.49 9.42
CA MET A 75 2.72 -2.80 8.13
C MET A 75 1.67 -3.37 7.18
N GLU A 76 1.96 -3.35 5.88
CA GLU A 76 1.05 -3.89 4.86
C GLU A 76 1.16 -5.41 4.71
N HIS A 77 2.31 -5.96 5.06
CA HIS A 77 2.58 -7.39 5.01
C HIS A 77 1.94 -8.06 6.23
N GLY A 78 1.07 -9.00 5.99
CA GLY A 78 0.34 -9.73 7.03
C GLY A 78 0.58 -11.23 7.00
N ASN A 79 -0.19 -11.96 7.78
CA ASN A 79 -0.11 -13.41 7.93
C ASN A 79 -1.28 -14.17 7.29
N ASP A 80 -2.09 -13.50 6.49
CA ASP A 80 -3.14 -14.11 5.68
C ASP A 80 -2.68 -14.33 4.24
N ALA A 81 -3.41 -15.16 3.51
CA ALA A 81 -3.05 -15.61 2.17
C ALA A 81 -2.87 -14.48 1.13
N ASN A 82 -3.49 -13.33 1.35
CA ASN A 82 -3.38 -12.19 0.43
C ASN A 82 -2.29 -11.23 0.88
N SER A 83 -2.33 -10.78 2.13
CA SER A 83 -1.40 -9.78 2.63
C SER A 83 0.05 -10.29 2.76
N CYS A 84 0.26 -11.62 2.87
CA CYS A 84 1.62 -12.20 2.86
C CYS A 84 2.33 -12.07 1.49
N LEU A 85 1.60 -11.80 0.42
CA LEU A 85 2.15 -11.60 -0.92
C LEU A 85 2.48 -10.13 -1.23
N ARG A 86 2.10 -9.19 -0.38
CA ARG A 86 2.30 -7.76 -0.61
C ARG A 86 3.77 -7.39 -0.58
N LEU A 87 4.22 -6.70 -1.61
CA LEU A 87 5.59 -6.19 -1.78
C LEU A 87 5.68 -4.71 -1.45
N LEU A 88 4.74 -3.92 -1.96
CA LEU A 88 4.68 -2.49 -1.78
C LEU A 88 3.27 -2.05 -1.40
N GLY A 89 3.17 -1.04 -0.54
CA GLY A 89 1.99 -0.22 -0.38
C GLY A 89 2.09 1.04 -1.22
N TRP A 90 0.97 1.57 -1.64
CA TRP A 90 0.87 2.89 -2.26
C TRP A 90 -0.32 3.67 -1.72
N MET A 91 -0.21 4.99 -1.71
CA MET A 91 -1.28 5.88 -1.29
C MET A 91 -1.21 7.20 -2.02
N VAL A 92 -2.38 7.72 -2.42
CA VAL A 92 -2.54 9.08 -2.97
C VAL A 92 -3.40 9.90 -2.02
N TYR A 93 -2.94 11.08 -1.65
CA TYR A 93 -3.78 12.07 -0.97
C TYR A 93 -4.74 12.73 -1.96
N LEU A 94 -6.03 12.73 -1.65
CA LEU A 94 -7.07 13.29 -2.53
C LEU A 94 -7.46 14.71 -2.14
N ASN A 95 -6.98 15.20 -1.00
CA ASN A 95 -7.14 16.59 -0.56
C ASN A 95 -5.95 17.07 0.27
N ASP A 96 -5.83 18.38 0.39
CA ASP A 96 -4.91 19.03 1.34
C ASP A 96 -5.47 18.94 2.76
N ILE A 97 -4.57 18.82 3.74
CA ILE A 97 -4.89 18.91 5.17
C ILE A 97 -3.80 19.78 5.84
N ASN A 98 -4.22 20.75 6.63
CA ASN A 98 -3.32 21.68 7.30
C ASN A 98 -3.27 21.46 8.82
N ASP A 99 -4.20 20.70 9.37
CA ASP A 99 -4.26 20.33 10.78
C ASP A 99 -4.08 18.81 10.94
N GLY A 100 -2.85 18.36 11.12
CA GLY A 100 -2.54 16.94 11.19
C GLY A 100 -2.68 16.23 9.84
N GLY A 101 -3.21 15.00 9.85
CA GLY A 101 -3.49 14.23 8.64
C GLY A 101 -2.27 13.58 7.98
N GLU A 102 -1.07 13.80 8.51
CA GLU A 102 0.17 13.22 8.00
C GLU A 102 0.14 11.70 8.03
N THR A 103 0.99 11.09 7.23
CA THR A 103 1.40 9.70 7.38
C THR A 103 2.84 9.68 7.89
N CYS A 104 3.08 8.90 8.95
CA CYS A 104 4.36 8.84 9.65
C CYS A 104 4.99 7.45 9.51
N TRP A 105 6.29 7.42 9.22
CA TRP A 105 7.16 6.24 9.22
C TRP A 105 8.21 6.38 10.31
N PRO A 106 7.99 5.83 11.52
CA PRO A 106 8.87 6.03 12.67
C PRO A 106 10.31 5.56 12.42
N GLN A 107 10.49 4.43 11.74
CA GLN A 107 11.82 3.86 11.48
C GLN A 107 12.65 4.76 10.56
N GLN A 108 12.04 5.40 9.59
CA GLN A 108 12.68 6.37 8.69
C GLN A 108 12.79 7.76 9.30
N LYS A 109 12.18 8.00 10.48
CA LYS A 109 12.04 9.33 11.08
C LYS A 109 11.43 10.34 10.09
N PHE A 110 10.50 9.87 9.29
CA PHE A 110 9.89 10.64 8.21
C PHE A 110 8.38 10.76 8.43
N LYS A 111 7.86 11.93 8.11
CA LYS A 111 6.42 12.15 8.00
C LYS A 111 6.11 12.97 6.75
N LYS A 112 5.00 12.64 6.11
CA LYS A 112 4.52 13.32 4.93
C LYS A 112 3.21 14.03 5.23
N SER A 113 3.20 15.34 5.07
CA SER A 113 1.96 16.15 5.14
C SER A 113 1.02 15.78 4.00
N ALA A 114 -0.27 15.78 4.28
CA ALA A 114 -1.29 15.48 3.29
C ALA A 114 -1.42 16.64 2.29
N ARG A 115 -0.99 16.42 1.07
CA ARG A 115 -1.17 17.35 -0.05
C ARG A 115 -1.82 16.63 -1.21
N LYS A 116 -2.87 17.21 -1.76
CA LYS A 116 -3.63 16.64 -2.87
C LYS A 116 -2.70 16.31 -4.06
N GLY A 117 -2.79 15.08 -4.53
CA GLY A 117 -2.00 14.58 -5.65
C GLY A 117 -0.65 13.97 -5.27
N ASP A 118 -0.20 14.12 -4.01
CA ASP A 118 1.01 13.43 -3.57
C ASP A 118 0.78 11.92 -3.57
N LEU A 119 1.63 11.20 -4.30
CA LEU A 119 1.71 9.75 -4.33
C LEU A 119 2.86 9.29 -3.44
N LEU A 120 2.59 8.31 -2.59
CA LEU A 120 3.57 7.63 -1.75
C LEU A 120 3.62 6.16 -2.15
N ILE A 121 4.84 5.61 -2.24
CA ILE A 121 5.10 4.20 -2.48
C ILE A 121 6.14 3.74 -1.46
N TRP A 122 5.91 2.62 -0.79
CA TRP A 122 6.82 2.10 0.25
C TRP A 122 6.82 0.58 0.31
N PRO A 123 7.92 -0.05 0.76
CA PRO A 123 7.96 -1.49 1.02
C PRO A 123 6.92 -1.92 2.04
N ALA A 124 6.24 -3.05 1.78
CA ALA A 124 5.13 -3.54 2.59
C ALA A 124 5.54 -4.07 3.97
N GLY A 125 6.83 -4.39 4.16
CA GLY A 125 7.31 -5.07 5.34
C GLY A 125 7.52 -4.18 6.57
N TRP A 126 7.92 -4.81 7.64
CA TRP A 126 8.11 -4.26 8.98
C TRP A 126 9.06 -3.05 9.07
N THR A 127 10.03 -2.95 8.17
CA THR A 127 10.95 -1.80 8.12
C THR A 127 10.26 -0.49 7.77
N HIS A 128 9.05 -0.56 7.21
CA HIS A 128 8.25 0.60 6.83
C HIS A 128 6.88 0.60 7.53
N SER A 129 6.87 0.17 8.81
CA SER A 129 5.69 0.37 9.64
C SER A 129 5.33 1.85 9.70
N HIS A 130 4.04 2.13 9.68
CA HIS A 130 3.55 3.50 9.58
C HIS A 130 2.17 3.66 10.24
N TYR A 131 1.77 4.92 10.44
CA TYR A 131 0.46 5.27 10.96
C TYR A 131 0.02 6.64 10.45
N GLY A 132 -1.29 6.89 10.49
CA GLY A 132 -1.88 8.18 10.14
C GLY A 132 -2.07 9.07 11.37
N VAL A 133 -1.69 10.33 11.27
CA VAL A 133 -1.98 11.35 12.28
C VAL A 133 -3.41 11.82 12.14
N VAL A 134 -4.08 12.02 13.28
CA VAL A 134 -5.44 12.56 13.32
C VAL A 134 -5.44 14.01 12.87
N SER A 135 -6.39 14.40 12.02
CA SER A 135 -6.81 15.79 11.86
C SER A 135 -8.02 16.04 12.76
N ASN A 136 -7.99 17.07 13.57
CA ASN A 136 -9.11 17.38 14.46
C ASN A 136 -10.19 18.25 13.82
N THR A 137 -9.86 18.90 12.72
CA THR A 137 -10.73 19.91 12.09
C THR A 137 -11.10 19.59 10.64
N GLU A 138 -10.32 18.74 9.94
CA GLU A 138 -10.47 18.52 8.51
C GLU A 138 -10.78 17.06 8.17
N TYR A 139 -11.50 16.86 7.07
CA TYR A 139 -11.70 15.53 6.49
C TYR A 139 -10.44 15.12 5.72
N LYS A 140 -10.05 13.84 5.84
CA LYS A 140 -8.97 13.24 5.05
C LYS A 140 -9.55 12.24 4.04
N TYR A 141 -9.15 12.38 2.79
CA TYR A 141 -9.50 11.45 1.72
C TYR A 141 -8.22 10.90 1.10
N ILE A 142 -8.14 9.60 0.98
CA ILE A 142 -7.02 8.90 0.33
C ILE A 142 -7.52 7.78 -0.57
N ALA A 143 -6.74 7.48 -1.61
CA ALA A 143 -6.78 6.21 -2.31
C ALA A 143 -5.54 5.41 -1.90
N THR A 144 -5.68 4.12 -1.60
CA THR A 144 -4.56 3.26 -1.20
C THR A 144 -4.75 1.83 -1.68
N GLY A 145 -3.65 1.19 -2.01
CA GLY A 145 -3.64 -0.19 -2.48
C GLY A 145 -2.24 -0.80 -2.41
N TRP A 146 -2.06 -1.90 -3.10
CA TRP A 146 -0.87 -2.71 -2.97
C TRP A 146 -0.35 -3.23 -4.30
N TYR A 147 0.93 -3.55 -4.30
CA TYR A 147 1.59 -4.39 -5.27
C TYR A 147 1.97 -5.69 -4.60
N SER A 148 1.59 -6.78 -5.23
CA SER A 148 1.73 -8.12 -4.66
C SER A 148 2.32 -9.09 -5.66
N PHE A 149 2.93 -10.17 -5.18
CA PHE A 149 3.14 -11.34 -6.02
C PHE A 149 1.79 -11.87 -6.50
N ASN A 150 1.71 -12.29 -7.76
CA ASN A 150 0.47 -12.80 -8.33
C ASN A 150 0.11 -14.19 -7.77
N ARG A 151 1.13 -14.96 -7.36
CA ARG A 151 0.97 -16.28 -6.73
C ARG A 151 2.23 -16.71 -5.98
N LEU A 152 2.09 -17.69 -5.13
CA LEU A 152 3.23 -18.44 -4.62
C LEU A 152 3.68 -19.45 -5.68
N ILE A 153 5.00 -19.65 -5.79
CA ILE A 153 5.61 -20.71 -6.62
C ILE A 153 6.20 -21.79 -5.71
N SER A 154 6.21 -23.04 -6.18
CA SER A 154 6.90 -24.13 -5.48
C SER A 154 8.42 -24.01 -5.63
N HIS A 155 9.16 -24.76 -4.82
CA HIS A 155 10.61 -24.87 -4.95
C HIS A 155 11.02 -25.45 -6.29
N GLU A 156 10.27 -26.43 -6.78
CA GLU A 156 10.49 -27.09 -8.06
C GLU A 156 10.33 -26.10 -9.22
N GLU A 157 9.21 -25.37 -9.26
CA GLU A 157 8.98 -24.31 -10.26
C GLU A 157 10.11 -23.29 -10.25
N ARG A 158 10.56 -22.88 -9.05
CA ARG A 158 11.65 -21.92 -8.93
C ARG A 158 12.96 -22.45 -9.50
N TRP A 159 13.31 -23.70 -9.20
CA TRP A 159 14.54 -24.32 -9.73
C TRP A 159 14.49 -24.47 -11.25
N GLU A 160 13.35 -24.82 -11.80
CA GLU A 160 13.15 -24.86 -13.26
C GLU A 160 13.38 -23.48 -13.90
N MET A 161 12.81 -22.41 -13.31
CA MET A 161 12.99 -21.04 -13.78
C MET A 161 14.45 -20.57 -13.67
N GLU A 162 15.18 -21.03 -12.65
CA GLU A 162 16.62 -20.77 -12.46
C GLU A 162 17.53 -21.66 -13.31
N GLY A 163 16.96 -22.60 -14.08
CA GLY A 163 17.74 -23.59 -14.87
C GLY A 163 18.50 -24.59 -14.01
N LYS A 164 18.05 -24.82 -12.77
CA LYS A 164 18.64 -25.78 -11.83
C LYS A 164 17.90 -27.11 -11.90
N ALA A 165 18.66 -28.20 -11.70
CA ALA A 165 18.03 -29.52 -11.57
C ALA A 165 17.26 -29.60 -10.25
N VAL A 166 16.03 -30.12 -10.32
CA VAL A 166 15.24 -30.46 -9.14
C VAL A 166 15.94 -31.61 -8.42
N PRO A 167 16.27 -31.52 -7.12
CA PRO A 167 16.82 -32.66 -6.38
C PRO A 167 15.82 -33.83 -6.35
N GLU A 168 16.33 -35.06 -6.56
CA GLU A 168 15.55 -36.27 -6.41
C GLU A 168 15.09 -36.54 -4.97
#